data_6236ae36e0c03ef3a846cdff5805c184
#
_entry.id   6236ae36e0c03ef3a846cdff5805c184
#
_cell.length_a   1.000
_cell.length_b   1.000
_cell.length_c   1.000
_cell.angle_alpha   90.00
_cell.angle_beta   90.00
_cell.angle_gamma   90.00
#
_symmetry.space_group_name_H-M   'P 1'
#
loop_
_entity.id
_entity.type
_entity.pdbx_description
1 polymer ?
#
loop_
_entity_poly.entity_id
_entity_poly.type
_entity_poly.pdbx_seq_one_letter_code
_entity_poly.pdbx_strand_id
1 'polypeptide(L)'
;YVSPAGTDASGFGGSVDRAFKTIKYACSNIGTPTATSPAIIFIKAGTYEEVQLPIVVPAHTTIAGDSLRATIIKPGSGLDSGGSVQNNRSILFRMSNATVLQDLVMDGMGGYSPGSPAHKPESATIGGTYLALNAASPILTKSPYIYNVTSFGNGATGAVLDGSVHSTGNRSMLFHTYTAVHSDGLGVFLKANANAEMISTFTYYCTVGFACIGGSKI
;
A
#
# COMPACT_ATOMS: atom_id res chain seq x y z
N TYR A 1 14.45 -6.14 10.60
CA TYR A 1 13.40 -7.10 10.94
C TYR A 1 12.27 -6.44 11.71
N VAL A 2 11.04 -6.90 11.46
CA VAL A 2 9.83 -6.50 12.17
C VAL A 2 9.13 -7.75 12.70
N SER A 3 8.64 -7.71 13.95
CA SER A 3 7.96 -8.83 14.60
C SER A 3 6.87 -8.31 15.54
N PRO A 4 5.73 -9.00 15.70
CA PRO A 4 4.70 -8.58 16.68
C PRO A 4 5.21 -8.52 18.11
N ALA A 5 6.24 -9.32 18.45
CA ALA A 5 6.93 -9.31 19.73
C ALA A 5 8.10 -8.30 19.80
N GLY A 6 8.30 -7.49 18.76
CA GLY A 6 9.39 -6.54 18.67
C GLY A 6 9.20 -5.29 19.55
N THR A 7 10.18 -4.40 19.49
CA THR A 7 10.18 -3.13 20.23
C THR A 7 10.62 -1.98 19.31
N ASP A 8 9.83 -0.92 19.25
CA ASP A 8 10.14 0.29 18.50
C ASP A 8 11.09 1.19 19.32
N ALA A 9 12.38 0.88 19.25
CA ALA A 9 13.42 1.61 19.96
C ALA A 9 14.74 1.64 19.16
N SER A 10 15.60 2.60 19.46
CA SER A 10 16.95 2.68 18.90
C SER A 10 17.76 1.41 19.22
N GLY A 11 18.53 0.93 18.26
CA GLY A 11 19.35 -0.28 18.38
C GLY A 11 18.59 -1.59 18.15
N PHE A 12 17.30 -1.52 17.81
CA PHE A 12 16.50 -2.64 17.33
C PHE A 12 16.47 -2.68 15.79
N GLY A 13 15.82 -3.69 15.20
CA GLY A 13 15.62 -3.86 13.76
C GLY A 13 16.73 -4.60 13.02
N GLY A 14 17.94 -4.69 13.57
CA GLY A 14 19.08 -5.31 12.91
C GLY A 14 19.09 -6.85 12.90
N SER A 15 18.36 -7.48 13.79
CA SER A 15 18.26 -8.95 13.89
C SER A 15 16.83 -9.39 14.25
N VAL A 16 16.56 -10.68 14.09
CA VAL A 16 15.26 -11.28 14.42
C VAL A 16 14.95 -11.15 15.91
N ASP A 17 15.95 -11.35 16.77
CA ASP A 17 15.79 -11.31 18.24
C ASP A 17 15.62 -9.88 18.75
N ARG A 18 16.01 -8.90 17.97
CA ARG A 18 15.87 -7.46 18.27
C ARG A 18 15.10 -6.75 17.16
N ALA A 19 13.96 -7.31 16.78
CA ALA A 19 13.11 -6.76 15.74
C ALA A 19 12.38 -5.48 16.21
N PHE A 20 12.05 -4.61 15.27
CA PHE A 20 11.06 -3.56 15.50
C PHE A 20 9.66 -4.15 15.69
N LYS A 21 8.77 -3.41 16.33
CA LYS A 21 7.38 -3.82 16.53
C LYS A 21 6.49 -3.44 15.35
N THR A 22 6.68 -2.25 14.78
CA THR A 22 5.82 -1.71 13.71
C THR A 22 6.59 -1.52 12.40
N ILE A 23 5.89 -1.68 11.29
CA ILE A 23 6.43 -1.46 9.95
C ILE A 23 6.67 0.03 9.74
N LYS A 24 5.76 0.87 10.27
CA LYS A 24 5.91 2.32 10.22
C LYS A 24 7.21 2.78 10.85
N TYR A 25 7.53 2.27 12.04
CA TYR A 25 8.78 2.61 12.73
C TYR A 25 9.99 2.11 11.94
N ALA A 26 9.95 0.89 11.41
CA ALA A 26 11.02 0.36 10.57
C ALA A 26 11.29 1.27 9.36
N CYS A 27 10.25 1.63 8.60
CA CYS A 27 10.37 2.54 7.45
C CYS A 27 10.98 3.89 7.81
N SER A 28 10.71 4.39 9.01
CA SER A 28 11.21 5.68 9.48
C SER A 28 12.66 5.62 10.00
N ASN A 29 13.20 4.41 10.27
CA ASN A 29 14.49 4.24 10.95
C ASN A 29 15.53 3.45 10.15
N ILE A 30 15.25 3.05 8.90
CA ILE A 30 16.25 2.37 8.05
C ILE A 30 17.25 3.31 7.38
N GLY A 31 17.22 4.58 7.72
CA GLY A 31 18.07 5.61 7.08
C GLY A 31 17.58 6.00 5.69
N THR A 32 18.50 6.29 4.79
CA THR A 32 18.21 6.71 3.41
C THR A 32 18.73 5.66 2.41
N PRO A 33 17.93 4.65 2.05
CA PRO A 33 18.36 3.65 1.07
C PRO A 33 18.59 4.28 -0.30
N THR A 34 19.55 3.72 -1.05
CA THR A 34 19.94 4.20 -2.38
C THR A 34 19.96 3.05 -3.39
N ALA A 35 20.11 3.36 -4.67
CA ALA A 35 20.23 2.34 -5.72
C ALA A 35 21.44 1.40 -5.52
N THR A 36 22.51 1.89 -4.91
CA THR A 36 23.73 1.12 -4.63
C THR A 36 23.74 0.50 -3.22
N SER A 37 22.86 0.95 -2.34
CA SER A 37 22.68 0.42 -0.99
C SER A 37 21.18 0.33 -0.65
N PRO A 38 20.45 -0.58 -1.29
CA PRO A 38 19.02 -0.76 -1.03
C PRO A 38 18.81 -1.41 0.35
N ALA A 39 17.60 -1.24 0.89
CA ALA A 39 17.20 -1.84 2.15
C ALA A 39 16.14 -2.93 1.96
N ILE A 40 16.16 -3.91 2.86
CA ILE A 40 15.09 -4.92 2.96
C ILE A 40 14.54 -4.90 4.39
N ILE A 41 13.23 -4.75 4.52
CA ILE A 41 12.50 -4.90 5.79
C ILE A 41 11.81 -6.26 5.75
N PHE A 42 12.30 -7.21 6.54
CA PHE A 42 11.68 -8.51 6.72
C PHE A 42 10.63 -8.46 7.82
N ILE A 43 9.40 -8.85 7.48
CA ILE A 43 8.26 -8.88 8.39
C ILE A 43 7.96 -10.34 8.74
N LYS A 44 8.14 -10.71 10.00
CA LYS A 44 7.82 -12.04 10.50
C LYS A 44 6.32 -12.32 10.40
N ALA A 45 5.95 -13.60 10.29
CA ALA A 45 4.56 -14.02 10.37
C ALA A 45 3.87 -13.46 11.63
N GLY A 46 2.66 -12.93 11.45
CA GLY A 46 1.87 -12.33 12.52
C GLY A 46 0.91 -11.25 12.01
N THR A 47 0.10 -10.71 12.91
CA THR A 47 -0.81 -9.59 12.62
C THR A 47 -0.23 -8.30 13.17
N TYR A 48 -0.15 -7.28 12.33
CA TYR A 48 0.40 -5.97 12.63
C TYR A 48 -0.70 -4.92 12.58
N GLU A 49 -0.96 -4.28 13.71
CA GLU A 49 -1.89 -3.15 13.81
C GLU A 49 -1.11 -1.85 13.75
N GLU A 50 -1.15 -1.20 12.57
CA GLU A 50 -0.43 0.05 12.34
C GLU A 50 -1.27 1.25 12.75
N VAL A 51 -0.87 1.90 13.83
CA VAL A 51 -1.63 3.03 14.42
C VAL A 51 -1.29 4.40 13.84
N GLN A 52 -0.25 4.49 13.02
CA GLN A 52 0.21 5.73 12.38
C GLN A 52 0.25 5.57 10.86
N LEU A 53 -0.82 5.91 10.19
CA LEU A 53 -0.91 5.88 8.72
C LEU A 53 -0.66 7.26 8.10
N PRO A 54 -0.22 7.30 6.85
CA PRO A 54 0.23 6.18 6.01
C PRO A 54 1.61 5.65 6.41
N ILE A 55 1.87 4.38 6.07
CA ILE A 55 3.23 3.86 6.04
C ILE A 55 3.88 4.34 4.74
N VAL A 56 4.82 5.24 4.83
CA VAL A 56 5.59 5.71 3.68
C VAL A 56 6.79 4.78 3.50
N VAL A 57 6.82 4.05 2.39
CA VAL A 57 7.95 3.16 2.05
C VAL A 57 9.07 4.01 1.45
N PRO A 58 10.25 4.10 2.07
CA PRO A 58 11.37 4.85 1.51
C PRO A 58 11.79 4.31 0.14
N ALA A 59 12.30 5.17 -0.75
CA ALA A 59 12.82 4.73 -2.04
C ALA A 59 13.88 3.64 -1.88
N HIS A 60 14.02 2.77 -2.88
CA HIS A 60 14.98 1.64 -2.88
C HIS A 60 14.81 0.66 -1.71
N THR A 61 13.58 0.48 -1.22
CA THR A 61 13.26 -0.42 -0.11
C THR A 61 12.35 -1.54 -0.55
N THR A 62 12.67 -2.75 -0.14
CA THR A 62 11.79 -3.92 -0.22
C THR A 62 11.16 -4.19 1.15
N ILE A 63 9.85 -4.32 1.19
CA ILE A 63 9.11 -4.87 2.32
C ILE A 63 8.71 -6.29 1.95
N ALA A 64 9.20 -7.28 2.68
CA ALA A 64 8.95 -8.69 2.43
C ALA A 64 8.32 -9.36 3.66
N GLY A 65 7.12 -9.92 3.49
CA GLY A 65 6.50 -10.76 4.51
C GLY A 65 7.10 -12.15 4.53
N ASP A 66 7.06 -12.78 5.68
CA ASP A 66 7.52 -14.17 5.87
C ASP A 66 6.65 -15.17 5.09
N SER A 67 5.36 -14.85 4.91
CA SER A 67 4.40 -15.67 4.17
C SER A 67 3.17 -14.85 3.78
N LEU A 68 2.68 -15.05 2.56
CA LEU A 68 1.48 -14.39 2.05
C LEU A 68 0.28 -14.48 3.02
N ARG A 69 0.03 -15.65 3.61
CA ARG A 69 -1.17 -15.86 4.44
C ARG A 69 -0.94 -15.64 5.93
N ALA A 70 0.31 -15.61 6.37
CA ALA A 70 0.64 -15.50 7.79
C ALA A 70 1.17 -14.10 8.18
N THR A 71 1.48 -13.23 7.22
CA THR A 71 1.88 -11.84 7.46
C THR A 71 0.72 -10.92 7.11
N ILE A 72 0.00 -10.43 8.13
CA ILE A 72 -1.21 -9.62 7.95
C ILE A 72 -0.98 -8.22 8.50
N ILE A 73 -1.20 -7.22 7.66
CA ILE A 73 -1.04 -5.80 8.01
C ILE A 73 -2.39 -5.11 7.93
N LYS A 74 -2.79 -4.43 9.00
CA LYS A 74 -4.07 -3.73 9.07
C LYS A 74 -3.95 -2.40 9.83
N PRO A 75 -4.87 -1.45 9.61
CA PRO A 75 -4.96 -0.27 10.44
C PRO A 75 -5.26 -0.66 11.88
N GLY A 76 -4.62 0.01 12.84
CA GLY A 76 -4.88 -0.19 14.25
C GLY A 76 -6.27 0.30 14.66
N SER A 77 -6.77 -0.21 15.78
CA SER A 77 -8.07 0.20 16.33
C SER A 77 -8.11 1.71 16.61
N GLY A 78 -9.24 2.34 16.29
CA GLY A 78 -9.43 3.79 16.45
C GLY A 78 -8.91 4.64 15.27
N LEU A 79 -8.29 4.04 14.25
CA LEU A 79 -8.07 4.71 12.98
C LEU A 79 -9.35 4.65 12.14
N ASP A 80 -9.69 5.78 11.54
CA ASP A 80 -10.77 5.83 10.56
C ASP A 80 -10.32 5.10 9.28
N SER A 81 -10.62 3.82 9.22
CA SER A 81 -10.36 2.97 8.06
C SER A 81 -11.20 3.37 6.84
N GLY A 82 -12.20 4.23 7.04
CA GLY A 82 -13.19 4.63 6.05
C GLY A 82 -13.07 6.06 5.56
N GLY A 83 -12.03 6.76 5.90
CA GLY A 83 -11.89 8.17 5.55
C GLY A 83 -11.77 8.46 4.06
N SER A 84 -11.88 9.71 3.71
CA SER A 84 -11.60 10.24 2.37
C SER A 84 -10.12 10.00 2.00
N VAL A 85 -9.83 9.76 0.73
CA VAL A 85 -8.43 9.71 0.23
C VAL A 85 -7.64 10.99 0.48
N GLN A 86 -8.29 12.09 0.78
CA GLN A 86 -7.65 13.32 1.18
C GLN A 86 -7.10 13.26 2.61
N ASN A 87 -7.60 12.34 3.43
CA ASN A 87 -7.04 12.09 4.75
C ASN A 87 -5.85 11.15 4.65
N ASN A 88 -4.69 11.56 5.14
CA ASN A 88 -3.48 10.73 5.16
C ASN A 88 -3.65 9.39 5.91
N ARG A 89 -4.59 9.32 6.83
CA ARG A 89 -4.92 8.10 7.58
C ARG A 89 -5.72 7.08 6.78
N SER A 90 -6.30 7.48 5.66
CA SER A 90 -7.06 6.57 4.78
C SER A 90 -6.20 5.81 3.77
N ILE A 91 -4.90 5.89 3.84
CA ILE A 91 -3.97 5.16 2.97
C ILE A 91 -3.08 4.30 3.85
N LEU A 92 -3.03 2.98 3.57
CA LEU A 92 -2.15 2.08 4.33
C LEU A 92 -0.69 2.27 3.91
N PHE A 93 -0.37 2.10 2.62
CA PHE A 93 0.99 2.27 2.10
C PHE A 93 1.08 3.36 1.04
N ARG A 94 2.09 4.23 1.16
CA ARG A 94 2.56 5.12 0.11
C ARG A 94 3.87 4.58 -0.47
N MET A 95 3.82 4.20 -1.74
CA MET A 95 4.93 3.57 -2.44
C MET A 95 5.81 4.61 -3.13
N SER A 96 7.11 4.53 -2.91
CA SER A 96 8.11 5.45 -3.48
C SER A 96 8.86 4.82 -4.66
N ASN A 97 9.78 5.57 -5.27
CA ASN A 97 10.63 5.10 -6.36
C ASN A 97 11.41 3.83 -5.99
N ALA A 98 11.42 2.85 -6.88
CA ALA A 98 12.18 1.59 -6.75
C ALA A 98 11.84 0.80 -5.46
N THR A 99 10.59 0.82 -5.02
CA THR A 99 10.13 0.03 -3.86
C THR A 99 9.50 -1.29 -4.29
N VAL A 100 9.55 -2.28 -3.40
CA VAL A 100 8.86 -3.56 -3.56
C VAL A 100 8.04 -3.84 -2.30
N LEU A 101 6.82 -4.33 -2.48
CA LEU A 101 5.98 -4.87 -1.41
C LEU A 101 5.59 -6.29 -1.78
N GLN A 102 5.94 -7.27 -0.96
CA GLN A 102 5.73 -8.66 -1.33
C GLN A 102 5.37 -9.61 -0.17
N ASP A 103 4.69 -10.71 -0.54
CA ASP A 103 4.44 -11.89 0.31
C ASP A 103 3.66 -11.57 1.59
N LEU A 104 2.59 -10.78 1.50
CA LEU A 104 1.78 -10.38 2.64
C LEU A 104 0.31 -10.13 2.31
N VAL A 105 -0.50 -10.08 3.35
CA VAL A 105 -1.90 -9.66 3.31
C VAL A 105 -2.05 -8.26 3.90
N MET A 106 -2.85 -7.44 3.26
CA MET A 106 -3.38 -6.18 3.78
C MET A 106 -4.86 -6.37 4.10
N ASP A 107 -5.31 -5.98 5.29
CA ASP A 107 -6.69 -6.22 5.74
C ASP A 107 -7.23 -5.04 6.54
N GLY A 108 -8.56 -4.97 6.69
CA GLY A 108 -9.22 -4.05 7.61
C GLY A 108 -9.39 -2.60 7.15
N MET A 109 -8.97 -2.24 5.93
CA MET A 109 -9.39 -0.97 5.33
C MET A 109 -10.84 -1.08 4.87
N GLY A 110 -11.58 0.01 4.99
CA GLY A 110 -12.98 0.04 4.60
C GLY A 110 -13.48 1.47 4.43
N GLY A 111 -14.80 1.68 4.43
CA GLY A 111 -15.21 3.04 4.54
C GLY A 111 -16.48 3.47 3.88
N TYR A 112 -17.09 2.68 3.06
CA TYR A 112 -18.36 3.08 2.48
C TYR A 112 -19.41 2.00 2.62
N SER A 113 -20.61 2.44 3.00
CA SER A 113 -21.79 1.58 2.97
C SER A 113 -22.21 1.32 1.51
N PRO A 114 -22.70 0.12 1.21
CA PRO A 114 -23.27 -0.19 -0.09
C PRO A 114 -24.31 0.87 -0.52
N GLY A 115 -24.24 1.28 -1.78
CA GLY A 115 -25.13 2.31 -2.34
C GLY A 115 -24.70 3.75 -2.11
N SER A 116 -23.60 4.02 -1.42
CA SER A 116 -23.04 5.35 -1.36
C SER A 116 -22.57 5.83 -2.74
N PRO A 117 -22.93 7.04 -3.19
CA PRO A 117 -22.42 7.61 -4.44
C PRO A 117 -20.91 7.79 -4.46
N ALA A 118 -20.24 7.60 -3.32
CA ALA A 118 -18.81 7.73 -3.15
C ALA A 118 -17.97 6.64 -3.84
N HIS A 119 -18.56 5.50 -4.16
CA HIS A 119 -17.89 4.42 -4.91
C HIS A 119 -17.77 4.65 -6.42
N LYS A 120 -18.20 5.81 -6.90
CA LYS A 120 -18.02 6.11 -8.33
C LYS A 120 -16.59 6.57 -8.58
N PRO A 121 -15.93 6.04 -9.62
CA PRO A 121 -14.58 6.46 -9.99
C PRO A 121 -14.42 7.98 -10.19
N GLU A 122 -15.49 8.66 -10.57
CA GLU A 122 -15.54 10.12 -10.74
C GLU A 122 -15.68 10.88 -9.43
N SER A 123 -16.05 10.19 -8.35
CA SER A 123 -16.17 10.81 -7.02
C SER A 123 -14.79 11.11 -6.46
N ALA A 124 -14.63 12.30 -5.88
CA ALA A 124 -13.42 12.64 -5.12
C ALA A 124 -13.28 11.82 -3.83
N THR A 125 -14.32 11.11 -3.43
CA THR A 125 -14.40 10.36 -2.19
C THR A 125 -14.36 8.87 -2.50
N ILE A 126 -13.28 8.22 -2.19
CA ILE A 126 -13.09 6.77 -2.26
C ILE A 126 -12.81 6.22 -0.87
N GLY A 127 -13.11 4.95 -0.64
CA GLY A 127 -12.89 4.28 0.64
C GLY A 127 -11.42 4.25 1.06
N GLY A 128 -11.15 3.76 2.24
CA GLY A 128 -9.79 3.54 2.72
C GLY A 128 -8.99 2.75 1.68
N THR A 129 -7.79 3.22 1.38
CA THR A 129 -6.96 2.75 0.26
C THR A 129 -5.76 1.97 0.78
N TYR A 130 -5.49 0.82 0.19
CA TYR A 130 -4.31 0.04 0.59
C TYR A 130 -3.02 0.59 0.00
N LEU A 131 -3.01 0.94 -1.29
CA LEU A 131 -1.80 1.31 -2.02
C LEU A 131 -1.99 2.65 -2.76
N ALA A 132 -1.05 3.56 -2.61
CA ALA A 132 -1.00 4.82 -3.36
C ALA A 132 0.45 5.20 -3.69
N LEU A 133 0.63 6.09 -4.67
CA LEU A 133 1.94 6.68 -4.95
C LEU A 133 2.31 7.68 -3.84
N ASN A 134 3.59 7.70 -3.48
CA ASN A 134 4.13 8.72 -2.56
C ASN A 134 4.39 10.02 -3.31
N ALA A 135 3.59 11.06 -3.04
CA ALA A 135 3.73 12.36 -3.67
C ALA A 135 5.11 13.02 -3.46
N ALA A 136 5.78 12.71 -2.35
CA ALA A 136 7.11 13.26 -2.04
C ALA A 136 8.28 12.52 -2.71
N SER A 137 8.01 11.41 -3.45
CA SER A 137 9.05 10.61 -4.10
C SER A 137 8.67 10.32 -5.55
N PRO A 138 9.01 11.21 -6.51
CA PRO A 138 8.79 10.98 -7.92
C PRO A 138 9.43 9.67 -8.40
N ILE A 139 8.76 8.97 -9.32
CA ILE A 139 9.26 7.70 -9.88
C ILE A 139 10.24 8.02 -11.00
N LEU A 140 11.52 8.02 -10.71
CA LEU A 140 12.58 8.43 -11.64
C LEU A 140 13.28 7.25 -12.32
N THR A 141 13.35 6.11 -11.67
CA THR A 141 14.14 4.96 -12.15
C THR A 141 13.32 3.70 -12.31
N LYS A 142 12.62 3.27 -11.26
CA LYS A 142 11.82 2.04 -11.26
C LYS A 142 10.48 2.29 -10.59
N SER A 143 9.41 1.85 -11.24
CA SER A 143 8.07 1.86 -10.65
C SER A 143 8.02 1.01 -9.38
N PRO A 144 7.21 1.37 -8.38
CA PRO A 144 6.88 0.48 -7.29
C PRO A 144 6.38 -0.86 -7.82
N TYR A 145 6.77 -1.94 -7.18
CA TYR A 145 6.42 -3.30 -7.57
C TYR A 145 5.69 -4.01 -6.44
N ILE A 146 4.49 -4.45 -6.72
CA ILE A 146 3.63 -5.22 -5.81
C ILE A 146 3.66 -6.67 -6.28
N TYR A 147 4.14 -7.57 -5.44
CA TYR A 147 4.32 -8.97 -5.80
C TYR A 147 3.74 -9.92 -4.76
N ASN A 148 2.86 -10.83 -5.20
CA ASN A 148 2.25 -11.84 -4.33
C ASN A 148 1.62 -11.21 -3.07
N VAL A 149 0.69 -10.26 -3.27
CA VAL A 149 0.01 -9.51 -2.21
C VAL A 149 -1.49 -9.67 -2.35
N THR A 150 -2.19 -9.85 -1.25
CA THR A 150 -3.65 -9.85 -1.21
C THR A 150 -4.16 -8.72 -0.32
N SER A 151 -5.23 -8.05 -0.73
CA SER A 151 -5.93 -7.08 0.11
C SER A 151 -7.39 -7.47 0.32
N PHE A 152 -7.87 -7.39 1.56
CA PHE A 152 -9.25 -7.68 1.95
C PHE A 152 -9.90 -6.44 2.57
N GLY A 153 -11.15 -6.16 2.19
CA GLY A 153 -11.88 -5.03 2.78
C GLY A 153 -13.34 -4.99 2.40
N ASN A 154 -14.10 -4.19 3.13
CA ASN A 154 -15.48 -3.87 2.80
C ASN A 154 -15.57 -2.37 2.51
N GLY A 155 -15.96 -2.00 1.28
CA GLY A 155 -15.93 -0.62 0.81
C GLY A 155 -14.51 -0.04 0.64
N ALA A 156 -13.48 -0.88 0.64
CA ALA A 156 -12.08 -0.46 0.49
C ALA A 156 -11.67 -0.29 -0.98
N THR A 157 -10.56 0.37 -1.20
CA THR A 157 -9.89 0.47 -2.51
C THR A 157 -8.52 -0.19 -2.45
N GLY A 158 -8.26 -1.12 -3.37
CA GLY A 158 -6.99 -1.83 -3.44
C GLY A 158 -5.82 -0.90 -3.74
N ALA A 159 -5.91 -0.16 -4.82
CA ALA A 159 -4.90 0.84 -5.16
C ALA A 159 -5.51 2.08 -5.80
N VAL A 160 -4.95 3.25 -5.48
CA VAL A 160 -5.20 4.51 -6.17
C VAL A 160 -3.90 5.05 -6.73
N LEU A 161 -3.82 5.12 -8.04
CA LEU A 161 -2.70 5.77 -8.73
C LEU A 161 -3.18 7.11 -9.27
N ASP A 162 -2.76 8.17 -8.60
CA ASP A 162 -3.03 9.55 -9.01
C ASP A 162 -1.79 10.13 -9.68
N GLY A 163 -1.81 10.24 -10.99
CA GLY A 163 -0.69 10.78 -11.75
C GLY A 163 -0.45 12.28 -11.51
N SER A 164 -1.39 12.99 -10.93
CA SER A 164 -1.23 14.41 -10.62
C SER A 164 -0.30 14.68 -9.43
N VAL A 165 0.00 13.66 -8.63
CA VAL A 165 0.90 13.82 -7.46
C VAL A 165 2.36 14.04 -7.86
N HIS A 166 2.73 13.72 -9.11
CA HIS A 166 4.08 13.94 -9.62
C HIS A 166 4.05 14.84 -10.85
N SER A 167 4.76 15.94 -10.81
CA SER A 167 4.98 16.84 -11.96
C SER A 167 6.03 16.29 -12.93
N THR A 168 6.96 15.45 -12.44
CA THR A 168 8.07 14.84 -13.19
C THR A 168 8.15 13.34 -12.93
N GLY A 169 8.82 12.60 -13.81
CA GLY A 169 9.00 11.16 -13.68
C GLY A 169 7.80 10.35 -14.16
N ASN A 170 7.90 9.05 -13.97
CA ASN A 170 6.83 8.12 -14.28
C ASN A 170 5.73 8.20 -13.21
N ARG A 171 4.51 7.81 -13.61
CA ARG A 171 3.32 7.79 -12.73
C ARG A 171 2.74 6.40 -12.75
N SER A 172 3.60 5.42 -12.47
CA SER A 172 3.29 4.00 -12.68
C SER A 172 3.53 3.15 -11.45
N MET A 173 2.82 2.02 -11.39
CA MET A 173 3.00 0.94 -10.42
C MET A 173 2.79 -0.39 -11.13
N LEU A 174 3.60 -1.39 -10.80
CA LEU A 174 3.49 -2.75 -11.31
C LEU A 174 2.82 -3.66 -10.29
N PHE A 175 1.85 -4.44 -10.75
CA PHE A 175 1.14 -5.44 -9.96
C PHE A 175 1.38 -6.82 -10.58
N HIS A 176 1.93 -7.73 -9.80
CA HIS A 176 2.17 -9.10 -10.21
C HIS A 176 1.67 -10.04 -9.11
N THR A 177 0.72 -10.90 -9.46
CA THR A 177 0.04 -11.78 -8.50
C THR A 177 -0.59 -10.98 -7.36
N TYR A 178 -1.31 -9.91 -7.72
CA TYR A 178 -2.05 -9.11 -6.77
C TYR A 178 -3.52 -9.50 -6.78
N THR A 179 -4.10 -9.71 -5.61
CA THR A 179 -5.52 -10.04 -5.45
C THR A 179 -6.22 -9.02 -4.55
N ALA A 180 -7.20 -8.33 -5.09
CA ALA A 180 -8.08 -7.43 -4.34
C ALA A 180 -9.43 -8.10 -4.09
N VAL A 181 -9.81 -8.29 -2.85
CA VAL A 181 -11.09 -8.87 -2.42
C VAL A 181 -11.84 -7.82 -1.62
N HIS A 182 -12.63 -6.99 -2.30
CA HIS A 182 -13.28 -5.84 -1.67
C HIS A 182 -14.78 -5.85 -1.93
N SER A 183 -15.55 -6.33 -0.97
CA SER A 183 -17.02 -6.25 -1.07
C SER A 183 -17.42 -4.78 -1.16
N ASP A 184 -18.21 -4.43 -2.19
CA ASP A 184 -18.69 -3.07 -2.44
C ASP A 184 -17.61 -1.99 -2.59
N GLY A 185 -16.36 -2.39 -2.80
CA GLY A 185 -15.21 -1.50 -2.96
C GLY A 185 -14.72 -1.37 -4.40
N LEU A 186 -13.52 -0.83 -4.54
CA LEU A 186 -12.78 -0.71 -5.80
C LEU A 186 -11.55 -1.61 -5.78
N GLY A 187 -11.23 -2.23 -6.90
CA GLY A 187 -9.97 -2.94 -7.07
C GLY A 187 -8.81 -1.98 -7.28
N VAL A 188 -8.54 -1.58 -8.52
CA VAL A 188 -7.47 -0.64 -8.86
C VAL A 188 -8.03 0.54 -9.64
N PHE A 189 -7.74 1.75 -9.17
CA PHE A 189 -8.22 2.99 -9.74
C PHE A 189 -7.05 3.90 -10.17
N LEU A 190 -7.04 4.27 -11.43
CA LEU A 190 -6.04 5.15 -12.03
C LEU A 190 -6.67 6.45 -12.51
N LYS A 191 -6.01 7.58 -12.24
CA LYS A 191 -6.42 8.90 -12.74
C LYS A 191 -5.23 9.78 -13.10
N ALA A 192 -5.51 10.84 -13.87
CA ALA A 192 -4.55 11.89 -14.21
C ALA A 192 -3.26 11.35 -14.86
N ASN A 193 -3.41 10.60 -15.96
CA ASN A 193 -2.31 10.01 -16.73
C ASN A 193 -1.43 9.02 -15.94
N ALA A 194 -1.95 8.38 -14.90
CA ALA A 194 -1.26 7.27 -14.24
C ALA A 194 -1.25 6.02 -15.13
N ASN A 195 -0.27 5.15 -14.93
CA ASN A 195 -0.15 3.89 -15.63
C ASN A 195 -0.03 2.73 -14.64
N ALA A 196 -0.57 1.58 -15.00
CA ALA A 196 -0.32 0.34 -14.28
C ALA A 196 0.04 -0.77 -15.28
N GLU A 197 0.96 -1.62 -14.88
CA GLU A 197 1.21 -2.89 -15.54
C GLU A 197 0.73 -4.00 -14.62
N MET A 198 -0.15 -4.86 -15.12
CA MET A 198 -0.83 -5.87 -14.30
C MET A 198 -0.62 -7.26 -14.87
N ILE A 199 0.02 -8.12 -14.08
CA ILE A 199 0.30 -9.51 -14.43
C ILE A 199 -0.36 -10.39 -13.37
N SER A 200 -1.26 -11.29 -13.79
CA SER A 200 -1.99 -12.16 -12.85
C SER A 200 -2.62 -11.37 -11.69
N THR A 201 -3.31 -10.27 -12.03
CA THR A 201 -4.01 -9.43 -11.07
C THR A 201 -5.50 -9.74 -11.09
N PHE A 202 -6.09 -9.98 -9.93
CA PHE A 202 -7.48 -10.39 -9.77
C PHE A 202 -8.23 -9.44 -8.84
N THR A 203 -9.50 -9.18 -9.16
CA THR A 203 -10.41 -8.41 -8.31
C THR A 203 -11.68 -9.23 -8.07
N TYR A 204 -12.05 -9.36 -6.80
CA TYR A 204 -13.25 -10.13 -6.40
C TYR A 204 -14.20 -9.25 -5.60
N TYR A 205 -15.48 -9.38 -5.88
CA TYR A 205 -16.60 -8.70 -5.20
C TYR A 205 -16.57 -7.18 -5.26
N CYS A 206 -15.66 -6.60 -6.03
CA CYS A 206 -15.56 -5.16 -6.20
C CYS A 206 -16.77 -4.62 -6.99
N THR A 207 -17.27 -3.45 -6.62
CA THR A 207 -18.22 -2.69 -7.44
C THR A 207 -17.60 -2.34 -8.79
N VAL A 208 -16.32 -1.98 -8.78
CA VAL A 208 -15.50 -1.78 -9.98
C VAL A 208 -14.14 -2.45 -9.77
N GLY A 209 -13.81 -3.42 -10.60
CA GLY A 209 -12.52 -4.11 -10.52
C GLY A 209 -11.36 -3.22 -10.93
N PHE A 210 -11.46 -2.62 -12.12
CA PHE A 210 -10.43 -1.73 -12.67
C PHE A 210 -11.08 -0.49 -13.26
N ALA A 211 -10.54 0.68 -12.99
CA ALA A 211 -10.99 1.93 -13.55
C ALA A 211 -9.83 2.83 -13.96
N CYS A 212 -9.92 3.40 -15.16
CA CYS A 212 -8.98 4.37 -15.69
C CYS A 212 -9.72 5.61 -16.17
N ILE A 213 -9.34 6.78 -15.66
CA ILE A 213 -9.87 8.08 -16.08
C ILE A 213 -8.75 9.08 -16.35
N GLY A 214 -9.05 10.17 -17.06
CA GLY A 214 -8.11 11.26 -17.24
C GLY A 214 -6.82 10.86 -17.95
N GLY A 215 -6.90 10.05 -19.02
CA GLY A 215 -5.73 9.63 -19.81
C GLY A 215 -4.89 8.50 -19.21
N SER A 216 -5.34 7.89 -18.13
CA SER A 216 -4.64 6.77 -17.49
C SER A 216 -4.76 5.48 -18.29
N LYS A 217 -3.84 4.53 -18.06
CA LYS A 217 -3.73 3.27 -18.81
C LYS A 217 -3.41 2.09 -17.89
N ILE A 218 -3.99 0.93 -18.22
CA ILE A 218 -3.65 -0.39 -17.69
C ILE A 218 -3.18 -1.26 -18.85
#